data_97d99a4994eefa9802a0a04df167c16d
#
_entry.id   97d99a4994eefa9802a0a04df167c16d
#
_cell.length_a   1.000
_cell.length_b   1.000
_cell.length_c   1.000
_cell.angle_alpha   90.00
_cell.angle_beta   90.00
_cell.angle_gamma   90.00
#
_symmetry.space_group_name_H-M   'P 1'
#
loop_
_entity.id
_entity.type
_entity.pdbx_description
1 polymer ?
#
loop_
_entity_poly.entity_id
_entity_poly.type
_entity_poly.pdbx_seq_one_letter_code
_entity_poly.pdbx_strand_id
1 'polypeptide(L)'
;MLVTVDIHDLIKLGIAAIFGLIIGLEREIRNKPLGLKTSLVICLSSCLLTIVSIESSNKYAVPGLHVMDPMRLAAQVVSGIGFLGAGVILRKHNDVIIGLTTAAMIWGAAGLGIAIGAGFFVEAFVGLLLIMVSVVVLPYYIKKMGPRPLLMKDLRVKLIVSHEGNLTNIIKDIIARGYRMKSVHIKELSHELQELNFIVFIDRKYASEVYEELKSMPYIEMAEVETL
;
A
#
# COMPACT_ATOMS: atom_id res chain seq x y z
N MET A 1 -25.93 26.00 31.07
CA MET A 1 -26.22 24.70 30.52
C MET A 1 -24.92 23.90 30.60
N LEU A 2 -24.77 23.11 31.70
CA LEU A 2 -23.58 22.26 31.89
C LEU A 2 -23.59 21.21 30.80
N VAL A 3 -22.59 21.22 29.96
CA VAL A 3 -22.32 20.14 28.99
C VAL A 3 -21.92 18.93 29.83
N THR A 4 -22.86 18.04 30.13
CA THR A 4 -22.53 16.75 30.69
C THR A 4 -21.81 15.96 29.61
N VAL A 5 -20.52 15.81 29.80
CA VAL A 5 -19.72 14.94 28.93
C VAL A 5 -20.21 13.51 29.14
N ASP A 6 -20.74 12.90 28.10
CA ASP A 6 -21.18 11.52 28.18
C ASP A 6 -19.94 10.60 28.30
N ILE A 7 -19.86 9.84 29.37
CA ILE A 7 -18.75 8.93 29.63
C ILE A 7 -18.65 7.85 28.53
N HIS A 8 -19.74 7.52 27.87
CA HIS A 8 -19.76 6.59 26.75
C HIS A 8 -18.99 7.13 25.53
N ASP A 9 -19.08 8.43 25.27
CA ASP A 9 -18.36 9.06 24.15
C ASP A 9 -16.85 9.13 24.42
N LEU A 10 -16.46 9.35 25.69
CA LEU A 10 -15.05 9.27 26.07
C LEU A 10 -14.50 7.84 25.91
N ILE A 11 -15.28 6.82 26.25
CA ILE A 11 -14.91 5.42 26.04
C ILE A 11 -14.74 5.11 24.56
N LYS A 12 -15.68 5.58 23.69
CA LYS A 12 -15.56 5.44 22.23
C LYS A 12 -14.26 6.06 21.71
N LEU A 13 -13.93 7.28 22.12
CA LEU A 13 -12.69 7.94 21.72
C LEU A 13 -11.46 7.19 22.23
N GLY A 14 -11.49 6.67 23.46
CA GLY A 14 -10.40 5.85 24.01
C GLY A 14 -10.17 4.57 23.20
N ILE A 15 -11.23 3.86 22.83
CA ILE A 15 -11.16 2.66 22.00
C ILE A 15 -10.65 3.01 20.61
N ALA A 16 -11.14 4.08 20.00
CA ALA A 16 -10.67 4.55 18.69
C ALA A 16 -9.19 4.91 18.72
N ALA A 17 -8.70 5.53 19.80
CA ALA A 17 -7.29 5.79 20.00
C ALA A 17 -6.46 4.50 20.01
N ILE A 18 -6.89 3.50 20.78
CA ILE A 18 -6.20 2.20 20.85
C ILE A 18 -6.15 1.52 19.49
N PHE A 19 -7.27 1.51 18.75
CA PHE A 19 -7.31 0.91 17.41
C PHE A 19 -6.42 1.64 16.42
N GLY A 20 -6.45 2.97 16.42
CA GLY A 20 -5.56 3.80 15.60
C GLY A 20 -4.09 3.57 15.93
N LEU A 21 -3.75 3.40 17.24
CA LEU A 21 -2.39 3.06 17.68
C LEU A 21 -1.96 1.68 17.20
N ILE A 22 -2.81 0.65 17.28
CA ILE A 22 -2.49 -0.71 16.82
C ILE A 22 -2.14 -0.70 15.34
N ILE A 23 -2.97 -0.05 14.51
CA ILE A 23 -2.69 0.11 13.07
C ILE A 23 -1.39 0.87 12.85
N GLY A 24 -1.23 2.00 13.54
CA GLY A 24 -0.07 2.86 13.38
C GLY A 24 1.23 2.20 13.79
N LEU A 25 1.24 1.43 14.88
CA LEU A 25 2.40 0.66 15.34
C LEU A 25 2.84 -0.39 14.32
N GLU A 26 1.90 -1.13 13.75
CA GLU A 26 2.23 -2.09 12.68
C GLU A 26 2.92 -1.40 11.50
N ARG A 27 2.40 -0.24 11.10
CA ARG A 27 2.96 0.55 9.98
C ARG A 27 4.35 1.10 10.31
N GLU A 28 4.54 1.62 11.50
CA GLU A 28 5.81 2.16 11.99
C GLU A 28 6.89 1.07 12.05
N ILE A 29 6.58 -0.08 12.67
CA ILE A 29 7.50 -1.23 12.79
C ILE A 29 7.95 -1.72 11.40
N ARG A 30 7.08 -1.65 10.40
CA ARG A 30 7.40 -2.08 9.03
C ARG A 30 7.99 -0.98 8.14
N ASN A 31 8.28 0.19 8.69
CA ASN A 31 8.77 1.35 7.94
C ASN A 31 7.89 1.68 6.71
N LYS A 32 6.56 1.61 6.89
CA LYS A 32 5.61 1.93 5.82
C LYS A 32 5.12 3.37 5.96
N PRO A 33 4.83 4.06 4.83
CA PRO A 33 4.12 5.35 4.88
C PRO A 33 2.81 5.17 5.65
N LEU A 34 2.33 6.19 6.33
CA LEU A 34 1.28 6.15 7.32
C LEU A 34 1.80 5.60 8.66
N GLY A 35 2.47 6.47 9.41
CA GLY A 35 2.98 6.13 10.74
C GLY A 35 1.92 6.22 11.83
N LEU A 36 2.38 6.04 13.07
CA LEU A 36 1.57 5.98 14.28
C LEU A 36 0.68 7.21 14.47
N LYS A 37 1.23 8.41 14.29
CA LYS A 37 0.48 9.67 14.48
C LYS A 37 -0.68 9.80 13.50
N THR A 38 -0.47 9.48 12.26
CA THR A 38 -1.47 9.65 11.19
C THR A 38 -2.64 8.67 11.38
N SER A 39 -2.36 7.40 11.67
CA SER A 39 -3.39 6.38 11.92
C SER A 39 -4.24 6.73 13.14
N LEU A 40 -3.59 7.18 14.22
CA LEU A 40 -4.26 7.62 15.44
C LEU A 40 -5.22 8.77 15.15
N VAL A 41 -4.74 9.83 14.48
CA VAL A 41 -5.54 11.02 14.17
C VAL A 41 -6.72 10.68 13.27
N ILE A 42 -6.52 9.85 12.24
CA ILE A 42 -7.60 9.45 11.33
C ILE A 42 -8.70 8.70 12.09
N CYS A 43 -8.33 7.70 12.90
CA CYS A 43 -9.30 6.90 13.64
C CYS A 43 -10.07 7.75 14.67
N LEU A 44 -9.36 8.59 15.44
CA LEU A 44 -9.97 9.51 16.40
C LEU A 44 -10.91 10.52 15.76
N SER A 45 -10.46 11.18 14.68
CA SER A 45 -11.26 12.20 14.01
C SER A 45 -12.52 11.60 13.38
N SER A 46 -12.42 10.42 12.79
CA SER A 46 -13.56 9.71 12.21
C SER A 46 -14.57 9.30 13.30
N CYS A 47 -14.08 8.82 14.44
CA CYS A 47 -14.91 8.49 15.60
C CYS A 47 -15.61 9.75 16.13
N LEU A 48 -14.89 10.84 16.38
CA LEU A 48 -15.41 12.09 16.88
C LEU A 48 -16.49 12.67 15.96
N LEU A 49 -16.24 12.73 14.65
CA LEU A 49 -17.21 13.23 13.67
C LEU A 49 -18.48 12.38 13.62
N THR A 50 -18.35 11.06 13.80
CA THR A 50 -19.50 10.15 13.86
C THR A 50 -20.31 10.38 15.11
N ILE A 51 -19.67 10.51 16.30
CA ILE A 51 -20.34 10.86 17.55
C ILE A 51 -21.09 12.19 17.39
N VAL A 52 -20.41 13.22 16.91
CA VAL A 52 -21.03 14.54 16.69
C VAL A 52 -22.22 14.47 15.76
N SER A 53 -22.14 13.66 14.70
CA SER A 53 -23.25 13.48 13.74
C SER A 53 -24.49 12.88 14.41
N ILE A 54 -24.28 11.81 15.17
CA ILE A 54 -25.36 11.10 15.87
C ILE A 54 -25.98 11.99 16.96
N GLU A 55 -25.15 12.57 17.82
CA GLU A 55 -25.60 13.42 18.91
C GLU A 55 -26.28 14.69 18.41
N SER A 56 -25.81 15.30 17.33
CA SER A 56 -26.47 16.43 16.70
C SER A 56 -27.83 16.05 16.15
N SER A 57 -27.95 14.89 15.51
CA SER A 57 -29.24 14.39 15.03
C SER A 57 -30.21 14.17 16.21
N ASN A 58 -29.78 13.53 17.28
CA ASN A 58 -30.60 13.30 18.46
C ASN A 58 -31.06 14.60 19.14
N LYS A 59 -30.19 15.60 19.18
CA LYS A 59 -30.43 16.86 19.88
C LYS A 59 -31.28 17.86 19.12
N TYR A 60 -31.12 17.92 17.80
CA TYR A 60 -31.69 19.00 16.97
C TYR A 60 -32.76 18.51 16.00
N ALA A 61 -32.96 17.19 15.80
CA ALA A 61 -34.06 16.70 15.00
C ALA A 61 -35.41 16.95 15.69
N VAL A 62 -36.34 17.52 14.92
CA VAL A 62 -37.73 17.74 15.37
C VAL A 62 -38.64 16.88 14.52
N PRO A 63 -39.34 15.88 15.11
CA PRO A 63 -40.24 15.00 14.36
C PRO A 63 -41.26 15.82 13.56
N GLY A 64 -41.34 15.55 12.27
CA GLY A 64 -42.29 16.21 11.36
C GLY A 64 -41.87 17.60 10.83
N LEU A 65 -40.81 18.21 11.38
CA LEU A 65 -40.30 19.52 10.93
C LEU A 65 -38.90 19.44 10.34
N HIS A 66 -37.97 18.80 11.06
CA HIS A 66 -36.57 18.67 10.66
C HIS A 66 -36.09 17.24 10.88
N VAL A 67 -35.97 16.48 9.79
CA VAL A 67 -35.34 15.16 9.80
C VAL A 67 -33.84 15.35 9.58
N MET A 68 -33.06 14.90 10.54
CA MET A 68 -31.58 14.90 10.42
C MET A 68 -31.08 13.46 10.25
N ASP A 69 -30.16 13.27 9.30
CA ASP A 69 -29.49 12.00 9.11
C ASP A 69 -28.34 11.86 10.14
N PRO A 70 -28.41 10.87 11.05
CA PRO A 70 -27.40 10.67 12.08
C PRO A 70 -26.06 10.21 11.52
N MET A 71 -26.02 9.65 10.29
CA MET A 71 -24.80 9.18 9.65
C MET A 71 -24.22 10.15 8.61
N ARG A 72 -24.74 11.35 8.55
CA ARG A 72 -24.37 12.33 7.52
C ARG A 72 -22.87 12.67 7.53
N LEU A 73 -22.29 12.98 8.70
CA LEU A 73 -20.86 13.27 8.78
C LEU A 73 -20.01 12.03 8.55
N ALA A 74 -20.45 10.85 8.99
CA ALA A 74 -19.76 9.60 8.69
C ALA A 74 -19.68 9.33 7.18
N ALA A 75 -20.77 9.57 6.44
CA ALA A 75 -20.77 9.47 4.98
C ALA A 75 -19.79 10.46 4.33
N GLN A 76 -19.69 11.69 4.86
CA GLN A 76 -18.72 12.67 4.38
C GLN A 76 -17.26 12.28 4.71
N VAL A 77 -17.02 11.66 5.86
CA VAL A 77 -15.69 11.10 6.19
C VAL A 77 -15.30 10.04 5.18
N VAL A 78 -16.19 9.08 4.85
CA VAL A 78 -15.91 8.04 3.84
C VAL A 78 -15.57 8.64 2.48
N SER A 79 -16.29 9.68 2.07
CA SER A 79 -16.01 10.40 0.81
C SER A 79 -14.68 11.15 0.88
N GLY A 80 -14.47 11.93 1.95
CA GLY A 80 -13.31 12.79 2.12
C GLY A 80 -12.00 12.04 2.31
N ILE A 81 -12.01 10.90 2.99
CA ILE A 81 -10.81 10.10 3.24
C ILE A 81 -10.18 9.56 1.94
N GLY A 82 -10.98 9.43 0.88
CA GLY A 82 -10.51 9.06 -0.44
C GLY A 82 -9.45 10.01 -0.99
N PHE A 83 -9.53 11.30 -0.69
CA PHE A 83 -8.52 12.28 -1.07
C PHE A 83 -7.16 12.00 -0.40
N LEU A 84 -7.14 11.70 0.90
CA LEU A 84 -5.92 11.31 1.60
C LEU A 84 -5.37 9.98 1.08
N GLY A 85 -6.24 9.02 0.81
CA GLY A 85 -5.87 7.74 0.19
C GLY A 85 -5.21 7.93 -1.18
N ALA A 86 -5.79 8.76 -2.04
CA ALA A 86 -5.22 9.08 -3.35
C ALA A 86 -3.86 9.78 -3.23
N GLY A 87 -3.70 10.66 -2.24
CA GLY A 87 -2.46 11.40 -1.99
C GLY A 87 -1.25 10.54 -1.64
N VAL A 88 -1.44 9.30 -1.18
CA VAL A 88 -0.34 8.38 -0.87
C VAL A 88 -0.07 7.35 -1.97
N ILE A 89 -0.87 7.31 -3.01
CA ILE A 89 -0.67 6.45 -4.18
C ILE A 89 0.23 7.19 -5.15
N LEU A 90 1.43 6.65 -5.36
CA LEU A 90 2.43 7.24 -6.25
C LEU A 90 2.74 6.29 -7.39
N ARG A 91 2.88 6.84 -8.59
CA ARG A 91 3.41 6.15 -9.75
C ARG A 91 4.89 6.48 -9.88
N LYS A 92 5.76 5.50 -9.71
CA LYS A 92 7.18 5.66 -10.00
C LYS A 92 7.42 5.73 -11.50
N HIS A 93 8.58 6.27 -11.89
CA HIS A 93 9.01 6.46 -13.29
C HIS A 93 8.89 5.20 -14.18
N ASN A 94 8.67 4.06 -13.58
CA ASN A 94 8.67 2.71 -14.18
C ASN A 94 7.29 2.06 -14.23
N ASP A 95 6.22 2.84 -14.20
CA ASP A 95 4.84 2.35 -14.17
C ASP A 95 4.48 1.49 -12.94
N VAL A 96 5.36 1.44 -11.94
CA VAL A 96 5.09 0.75 -10.68
C VAL A 96 4.26 1.65 -9.78
N ILE A 97 3.07 1.18 -9.39
CA ILE A 97 2.19 1.88 -8.46
C ILE A 97 2.54 1.43 -7.04
N ILE A 98 2.88 2.39 -6.19
CA ILE A 98 3.15 2.18 -4.76
C ILE A 98 2.10 2.89 -3.91
N GLY A 99 1.94 2.46 -2.65
CA GLY A 99 1.03 3.12 -1.71
C GLY A 99 -0.40 2.56 -1.66
N LEU A 100 -0.78 1.60 -2.51
CA LEU A 100 -2.14 1.02 -2.52
C LEU A 100 -2.54 0.45 -1.16
N THR A 101 -1.67 -0.35 -0.52
CA THR A 101 -1.93 -0.88 0.82
C THR A 101 -2.02 0.23 1.86
N THR A 102 -1.21 1.29 1.72
CA THR A 102 -1.25 2.45 2.61
C THR A 102 -2.58 3.18 2.48
N ALA A 103 -3.07 3.40 1.27
CA ALA A 103 -4.38 4.00 1.01
C ALA A 103 -5.53 3.15 1.62
N ALA A 104 -5.47 1.83 1.45
CA ALA A 104 -6.42 0.91 2.06
C ALA A 104 -6.41 0.97 3.59
N MET A 105 -5.22 1.10 4.21
CA MET A 105 -5.09 1.23 5.67
C MET A 105 -5.62 2.57 6.20
N ILE A 106 -5.45 3.67 5.45
CA ILE A 106 -6.06 4.97 5.74
C ILE A 106 -7.58 4.84 5.79
N TRP A 107 -8.15 4.22 4.75
CA TRP A 107 -9.58 4.01 4.63
C TRP A 107 -10.10 3.08 5.74
N GLY A 108 -9.38 1.99 6.04
CA GLY A 108 -9.71 1.08 7.13
C GLY A 108 -9.67 1.73 8.51
N ALA A 109 -8.67 2.58 8.80
CA ALA A 109 -8.58 3.31 10.06
C ALA A 109 -9.76 4.28 10.24
N ALA A 110 -10.19 4.96 9.17
CA ALA A 110 -11.37 5.81 9.20
C ALA A 110 -12.65 5.00 9.42
N GLY A 111 -12.81 3.87 8.73
CA GLY A 111 -13.95 2.97 8.90
C GLY A 111 -14.08 2.41 10.31
N LEU A 112 -12.96 2.03 10.93
CA LEU A 112 -12.95 1.59 12.34
C LEU A 112 -13.36 2.73 13.29
N GLY A 113 -12.86 3.95 13.05
CA GLY A 113 -13.29 5.12 13.83
C GLY A 113 -14.78 5.38 13.71
N ILE A 114 -15.35 5.29 12.50
CA ILE A 114 -16.80 5.42 12.27
C ILE A 114 -17.57 4.34 13.01
N ALA A 115 -17.17 3.08 12.90
CA ALA A 115 -17.85 1.97 13.56
C ALA A 115 -17.86 2.13 15.09
N ILE A 116 -16.72 2.51 15.69
CA ILE A 116 -16.62 2.77 17.13
C ILE A 116 -17.50 3.97 17.54
N GLY A 117 -17.45 5.06 16.77
CA GLY A 117 -18.28 6.24 17.01
C GLY A 117 -19.78 5.94 16.99
N ALA A 118 -20.18 5.05 16.08
CA ALA A 118 -21.56 4.58 15.97
C ALA A 118 -21.94 3.50 17.01
N GLY A 119 -20.99 3.02 17.84
CA GLY A 119 -21.24 2.03 18.90
C GLY A 119 -21.11 0.57 18.47
N PHE A 120 -20.64 0.30 17.23
CA PHE A 120 -20.42 -1.06 16.71
C PHE A 120 -19.05 -1.61 17.15
N PHE A 121 -18.88 -1.84 18.44
CA PHE A 121 -17.57 -2.22 19.02
C PHE A 121 -17.12 -3.61 18.60
N VAL A 122 -18.04 -4.57 18.56
CA VAL A 122 -17.72 -5.97 18.20
C VAL A 122 -17.30 -6.04 16.73
N GLU A 123 -18.05 -5.40 15.86
CA GLU A 123 -17.78 -5.34 14.43
C GLU A 123 -16.45 -4.62 14.15
N ALA A 124 -16.19 -3.52 14.87
CA ALA A 124 -14.92 -2.80 14.77
C ALA A 124 -13.75 -3.67 15.24
N PHE A 125 -13.89 -4.42 16.33
CA PHE A 125 -12.86 -5.33 16.83
C PHE A 125 -12.57 -6.47 15.85
N VAL A 126 -13.61 -7.13 15.34
CA VAL A 126 -13.47 -8.17 14.31
C VAL A 126 -12.83 -7.59 13.04
N GLY A 127 -13.28 -6.41 12.62
CA GLY A 127 -12.70 -5.70 11.48
C GLY A 127 -11.20 -5.42 11.64
N LEU A 128 -10.79 -4.91 12.82
CA LEU A 128 -9.38 -4.70 13.14
C LEU A 128 -8.59 -6.01 13.07
N LEU A 129 -9.08 -7.08 13.66
CA LEU A 129 -8.41 -8.39 13.63
C LEU A 129 -8.22 -8.88 12.19
N LEU A 130 -9.26 -8.81 11.36
CA LEU A 130 -9.18 -9.24 9.96
C LEU A 130 -8.23 -8.38 9.16
N ILE A 131 -8.21 -7.06 9.37
CA ILE A 131 -7.23 -6.15 8.76
C ILE A 131 -5.81 -6.55 9.16
N MET A 132 -5.58 -6.78 10.47
CA MET A 132 -4.25 -7.17 10.95
C MET A 132 -3.82 -8.54 10.39
N VAL A 133 -4.71 -9.50 10.35
CA VAL A 133 -4.44 -10.81 9.73
C VAL A 133 -4.07 -10.64 8.26
N SER A 134 -4.81 -9.83 7.51
CA SER A 134 -4.56 -9.60 6.08
C SER A 134 -3.22 -8.93 5.82
N VAL A 135 -2.79 -7.99 6.67
CA VAL A 135 -1.56 -7.20 6.43
C VAL A 135 -0.33 -7.82 7.07
N VAL A 136 -0.49 -8.53 8.20
CA VAL A 136 0.62 -9.10 8.97
C VAL A 136 0.82 -10.57 8.67
N VAL A 137 -0.24 -11.35 8.79
CA VAL A 137 -0.20 -12.81 8.80
C VAL A 137 -0.19 -13.39 7.38
N LEU A 138 -1.08 -12.90 6.52
CA LEU A 138 -1.21 -13.41 5.16
C LEU A 138 0.08 -13.28 4.33
N PRO A 139 0.80 -12.14 4.31
CA PRO A 139 2.07 -12.04 3.58
C PRO A 139 3.14 -12.99 4.10
N TYR A 140 3.17 -13.27 5.43
CA TYR A 140 4.10 -14.24 6.00
C TYR A 140 3.83 -15.67 5.48
N TYR A 141 2.56 -16.08 5.46
CA TYR A 141 2.20 -17.41 4.94
C TYR A 141 2.40 -17.53 3.43
N ILE A 142 2.06 -16.47 2.67
CA ILE A 142 2.32 -16.43 1.22
C ILE A 142 3.82 -16.59 0.96
N LYS A 143 4.68 -15.89 1.73
CA LYS A 143 6.13 -16.00 1.58
C LYS A 143 6.67 -17.40 1.93
N LYS A 144 6.01 -18.11 2.87
CA LYS A 144 6.46 -19.45 3.33
C LYS A 144 5.92 -20.59 2.49
N MET A 145 4.66 -20.51 2.07
CA MET A 145 3.92 -21.61 1.42
C MET A 145 3.30 -21.22 0.08
N GLY A 146 3.45 -19.97 -0.35
CA GLY A 146 2.86 -19.46 -1.58
C GLY A 146 3.44 -20.14 -2.83
N PRO A 147 2.66 -20.22 -3.91
CA PRO A 147 3.14 -20.73 -5.17
C PRO A 147 4.33 -19.90 -5.68
N ARG A 148 5.29 -20.57 -6.31
CA ARG A 148 6.56 -19.99 -6.81
C ARG A 148 6.41 -18.63 -7.52
N PRO A 149 5.39 -18.38 -8.36
CA PRO A 149 5.23 -17.08 -9.01
C PRO A 149 5.06 -15.88 -8.07
N LEU A 150 4.51 -16.08 -6.86
CA LEU A 150 4.34 -15.03 -5.85
C LEU A 150 5.60 -14.76 -5.02
N LEU A 151 6.61 -15.64 -5.15
CA LEU A 151 7.90 -15.57 -4.46
C LEU A 151 9.01 -14.99 -5.35
N MET A 152 8.75 -14.86 -6.66
CA MET A 152 9.70 -14.28 -7.61
C MET A 152 9.87 -12.80 -7.34
N LYS A 153 11.11 -12.34 -7.43
CA LYS A 153 11.43 -10.91 -7.39
C LYS A 153 11.54 -10.38 -8.81
N ASP A 154 10.99 -9.21 -8.99
CA ASP A 154 11.15 -8.46 -10.23
C ASP A 154 12.46 -7.67 -10.13
N LEU A 155 13.39 -7.94 -11.02
CA LEU A 155 14.59 -7.13 -11.20
C LEU A 155 14.48 -6.39 -12.53
N ARG A 156 14.75 -5.09 -12.46
CA ARG A 156 15.00 -4.31 -13.67
C ARG A 156 16.47 -4.45 -14.03
N VAL A 157 16.70 -4.78 -15.27
CA VAL A 157 18.02 -4.89 -15.87
C VAL A 157 18.12 -3.87 -16.99
N LYS A 158 19.18 -3.07 -16.94
CA LYS A 158 19.59 -2.17 -17.99
C LYS A 158 20.97 -2.58 -18.46
N LEU A 159 21.07 -2.92 -19.72
CA LEU A 159 22.32 -3.29 -20.36
C LEU A 159 22.68 -2.26 -21.44
N ILE A 160 23.93 -1.88 -21.51
CA ILE A 160 24.49 -1.16 -22.66
C ILE A 160 25.29 -2.16 -23.47
N VAL A 161 24.91 -2.35 -24.71
CA VAL A 161 25.42 -3.38 -25.62
C VAL A 161 26.09 -2.69 -26.81
N SER A 162 27.25 -3.19 -27.20
CA SER A 162 27.93 -2.75 -28.44
C SER A 162 27.13 -3.19 -29.67
N HIS A 163 27.10 -2.38 -30.68
CA HIS A 163 26.41 -2.64 -31.96
C HIS A 163 26.96 -3.88 -32.72
N GLU A 164 28.18 -4.30 -32.43
CA GLU A 164 28.74 -5.56 -32.92
C GLU A 164 28.02 -6.79 -32.39
N GLY A 165 27.37 -6.67 -31.21
CA GLY A 165 26.56 -7.70 -30.59
C GLY A 165 25.15 -7.75 -31.21
N ASN A 166 24.80 -8.89 -31.82
CA ASN A 166 23.45 -9.10 -32.30
C ASN A 166 22.49 -9.22 -31.11
N LEU A 167 21.66 -8.17 -30.89
CA LEU A 167 20.69 -8.12 -29.79
C LEU A 167 19.79 -9.37 -29.69
N THR A 168 19.41 -9.94 -30.85
CA THR A 168 18.59 -11.16 -30.88
C THR A 168 19.31 -12.34 -30.25
N ASN A 169 20.62 -12.47 -30.46
CA ASN A 169 21.42 -13.54 -29.86
C ASN A 169 21.58 -13.31 -28.35
N ILE A 170 21.85 -12.07 -27.92
CA ILE A 170 21.96 -11.71 -26.50
C ILE A 170 20.65 -12.02 -25.78
N ILE A 171 19.50 -11.66 -26.36
CA ILE A 171 18.17 -11.95 -25.78
C ILE A 171 17.96 -13.48 -25.69
N LYS A 172 18.33 -14.23 -26.74
CA LYS A 172 18.24 -15.70 -26.72
C LYS A 172 19.12 -16.31 -25.65
N ASP A 173 20.34 -15.83 -25.47
CA ASP A 173 21.28 -16.30 -24.46
C ASP A 173 20.77 -16.00 -23.03
N ILE A 174 20.17 -14.84 -22.81
CA ILE A 174 19.53 -14.47 -21.55
C ILE A 174 18.37 -15.44 -21.23
N ILE A 175 17.53 -15.73 -22.22
CA ILE A 175 16.42 -16.68 -22.10
C ILE A 175 16.92 -18.12 -21.87
N ALA A 176 17.98 -18.53 -22.57
CA ALA A 176 18.60 -19.85 -22.42
C ALA A 176 19.19 -20.07 -21.03
N ARG A 177 19.65 -19.02 -20.34
CA ARG A 177 20.10 -19.06 -18.95
C ARG A 177 18.95 -19.14 -17.94
N GLY A 178 17.69 -19.21 -18.40
CA GLY A 178 16.49 -19.39 -17.58
C GLY A 178 15.83 -18.11 -17.10
N TYR A 179 16.25 -16.94 -17.59
CA TYR A 179 15.63 -15.68 -17.27
C TYR A 179 14.33 -15.48 -18.06
N ARG A 180 13.22 -15.29 -17.37
CA ARG A 180 11.96 -14.90 -17.99
C ARG A 180 11.89 -13.38 -18.11
N MET A 181 11.98 -12.89 -19.34
CA MET A 181 11.95 -11.46 -19.64
C MET A 181 10.52 -10.95 -19.84
N LYS A 182 10.27 -9.75 -19.31
CA LYS A 182 9.02 -9.00 -19.52
C LYS A 182 9.38 -7.54 -19.83
N SER A 183 8.53 -6.87 -20.61
CA SER A 183 8.65 -5.44 -20.89
C SER A 183 10.03 -5.05 -21.46
N VAL A 184 10.42 -5.70 -22.56
CA VAL A 184 11.69 -5.38 -23.25
C VAL A 184 11.56 -4.04 -23.96
N HIS A 185 12.47 -3.11 -23.66
CA HIS A 185 12.57 -1.81 -24.30
C HIS A 185 13.99 -1.61 -24.81
N ILE A 186 14.11 -1.31 -26.09
CA ILE A 186 15.38 -1.09 -26.77
C ILE A 186 15.46 0.37 -27.19
N LYS A 187 16.58 1.02 -26.88
CA LYS A 187 16.85 2.41 -27.25
C LYS A 187 18.25 2.52 -27.85
N GLU A 188 18.38 3.12 -29.00
CA GLU A 188 19.69 3.52 -29.57
C GLU A 188 20.23 4.72 -28.80
N LEU A 189 21.47 4.60 -28.31
CA LEU A 189 22.19 5.69 -27.66
C LEU A 189 23.14 6.39 -28.61
N SER A 190 23.81 5.62 -29.48
CA SER A 190 24.71 6.11 -30.50
C SER A 190 24.87 5.09 -31.64
N HIS A 191 25.62 5.40 -32.70
CA HIS A 191 25.87 4.44 -33.78
C HIS A 191 26.59 3.16 -33.33
N GLU A 192 27.19 3.15 -32.14
CA GLU A 192 27.97 2.01 -31.63
C GLU A 192 27.34 1.36 -30.39
N LEU A 193 26.37 2.00 -29.75
CA LEU A 193 25.81 1.56 -28.46
C LEU A 193 24.30 1.53 -28.47
N GLN A 194 23.74 0.43 -27.94
CA GLN A 194 22.32 0.23 -27.75
C GLN A 194 22.01 -0.05 -26.28
N GLU A 195 20.93 0.52 -25.77
CA GLU A 195 20.43 0.30 -24.43
C GLU A 195 19.28 -0.70 -24.47
N LEU A 196 19.42 -1.79 -23.73
CA LEU A 196 18.41 -2.83 -23.56
C LEU A 196 17.89 -2.79 -22.12
N ASN A 197 16.66 -2.36 -21.95
CA ASN A 197 15.96 -2.36 -20.67
C ASN A 197 14.91 -3.46 -20.63
N PHE A 198 14.91 -4.27 -19.58
CA PHE A 198 13.92 -5.33 -19.41
C PHE A 198 13.73 -5.68 -17.93
N ILE A 199 12.60 -6.36 -17.63
CA ILE A 199 12.32 -6.89 -16.31
C ILE A 199 12.50 -8.40 -16.36
N VAL A 200 13.27 -8.95 -15.40
CA VAL A 200 13.41 -10.39 -15.24
C VAL A 200 12.77 -10.87 -13.95
N PHE A 201 12.13 -12.03 -14.03
CA PHE A 201 11.61 -12.74 -12.89
C PHE A 201 12.63 -13.80 -12.47
N ILE A 202 13.10 -13.70 -11.23
CA ILE A 202 14.08 -14.66 -10.70
C ILE A 202 13.59 -15.31 -9.43
N ASP A 203 13.88 -16.62 -9.32
CA ASP A 203 13.65 -17.43 -8.13
C ASP A 203 14.95 -17.46 -7.30
N ARG A 204 14.96 -16.77 -6.15
CA ARG A 204 16.00 -16.82 -5.10
C ARG A 204 17.42 -16.35 -5.43
N LYS A 205 17.76 -15.93 -6.64
CA LYS A 205 19.08 -15.35 -6.92
C LYS A 205 19.19 -13.95 -6.31
N TYR A 206 20.38 -13.59 -5.85
CA TYR A 206 20.68 -12.22 -5.43
C TYR A 206 20.87 -11.33 -6.66
N ALA A 207 20.48 -10.06 -6.56
CA ALA A 207 20.68 -9.10 -7.66
C ALA A 207 22.15 -9.00 -8.10
N SER A 208 23.09 -9.19 -7.18
CA SER A 208 24.53 -9.25 -7.44
C SER A 208 24.92 -10.43 -8.33
N GLU A 209 24.32 -11.60 -8.14
CA GLU A 209 24.61 -12.79 -8.97
C GLU A 209 24.13 -12.56 -10.41
N VAL A 210 22.93 -11.98 -10.56
CA VAL A 210 22.40 -11.63 -11.88
C VAL A 210 23.28 -10.58 -12.56
N TYR A 211 23.73 -9.58 -11.82
CA TYR A 211 24.64 -8.54 -12.33
C TYR A 211 25.94 -9.16 -12.86
N GLU A 212 26.62 -10.02 -12.08
CA GLU A 212 27.88 -10.64 -12.47
C GLU A 212 27.68 -11.59 -13.69
N GLU A 213 26.58 -12.37 -13.68
CA GLU A 213 26.25 -13.29 -14.76
C GLU A 213 25.97 -12.56 -16.07
N LEU A 214 25.26 -11.45 -16.03
CA LEU A 214 24.98 -10.65 -17.23
C LEU A 214 26.21 -9.86 -17.70
N LYS A 215 26.98 -9.29 -16.78
CA LYS A 215 28.21 -8.54 -17.10
C LYS A 215 29.28 -9.43 -17.75
N SER A 216 29.29 -10.71 -17.44
CA SER A 216 30.22 -11.68 -18.05
C SER A 216 29.89 -12.03 -19.51
N MET A 217 28.74 -11.61 -20.04
CA MET A 217 28.34 -11.90 -21.41
C MET A 217 29.14 -11.03 -22.42
N PRO A 218 29.47 -11.58 -23.61
CA PRO A 218 30.18 -10.83 -24.65
C PRO A 218 29.31 -9.64 -25.14
N TYR A 219 29.96 -8.56 -25.53
CA TYR A 219 29.35 -7.33 -26.06
C TYR A 219 28.57 -6.50 -25.04
N ILE A 220 28.57 -6.84 -23.75
CA ILE A 220 27.96 -6.01 -22.68
C ILE A 220 29.04 -5.10 -22.11
N GLU A 221 28.89 -3.80 -22.35
CA GLU A 221 29.80 -2.79 -21.84
C GLU A 221 29.42 -2.32 -20.42
N MET A 222 28.11 -2.20 -20.17
CA MET A 222 27.59 -1.78 -18.88
C MET A 222 26.35 -2.59 -18.52
N ALA A 223 26.27 -3.03 -17.27
CA ALA A 223 25.10 -3.65 -16.69
C ALA A 223 24.68 -2.89 -15.44
N GLU A 224 23.40 -2.67 -15.28
CA GLU A 224 22.77 -2.09 -14.08
C GLU A 224 21.59 -2.97 -13.70
N VAL A 225 21.50 -3.35 -12.41
CA VAL A 225 20.43 -4.23 -11.89
C VAL A 225 19.80 -3.57 -10.69
N GLU A 226 18.51 -3.27 -10.78
CA GLU A 226 17.71 -2.65 -9.72
C GLU A 226 16.62 -3.62 -9.26
N THR A 227 16.43 -3.75 -7.94
CA THR A 227 15.31 -4.50 -7.36
C THR A 227 14.06 -3.61 -7.33
N LEU A 228 12.96 -4.09 -7.92
CA LEU A 228 11.69 -3.36 -7.98
C LEU A 228 10.84 -3.53 -6.71
#